data_84440c7bea18eda4e1c24716373a73b8
#
_entry.id   84440c7bea18eda4e1c24716373a73b8
#
_cell.length_a   1.000
_cell.length_b   1.000
_cell.length_c   1.000
_cell.angle_alpha   90.00
_cell.angle_beta   90.00
_cell.angle_gamma   90.00
#
_symmetry.space_group_name_H-M   'P 1'
#
loop_
_entity.id
_entity.type
_entity.pdbx_description
1 polymer ?
#
loop_
_entity_poly.entity_id
_entity_poly.type
_entity_poly.pdbx_seq_one_letter_code
_entity_poly.pdbx_strand_id
1 'polypeptide(L)'
;YQRAHIPGAISCPGGDLVYRIDTLVPDPVTPIVINCAGRSRSIYGAQSLINAGISNCVYSLEKGTVGWWRAGHALAQGAGPRAHEAGLPATGKRRDAARRLALACGAHAIDRDILKHWRGEAENISLHLLDVRLPEEYEAGHTFGAVSAPGGQLVECSDDWIGLRGGRVVLLDDDGVRAPMAASWLRQLGYENVAFMADGEELEPDETGLPAGEVHEPGESGPEDAYYPDCATLEEDLLASEHYVLEQIKLPEQVRRDGLVSFSPHE
;
A
#
# COMPACT_ATOMS: atom_id res chain seq x y z
N TYR A 1 3.47 14.33 1.47
CA TYR A 1 3.03 14.92 2.74
C TYR A 1 3.83 16.17 3.09
N GLN A 2 5.17 16.14 3.06
CA GLN A 2 6.00 17.30 3.48
C GLN A 2 5.82 18.54 2.60
N ARG A 3 5.58 18.39 1.30
CA ARG A 3 5.34 19.52 0.37
C ARG A 3 4.01 20.21 0.64
N ALA A 4 2.96 19.44 0.92
CA ALA A 4 1.64 19.94 1.29
C ALA A 4 0.80 18.88 1.98
N HIS A 5 0.11 19.26 3.04
CA HIS A 5 -0.85 18.38 3.71
C HIS A 5 -1.99 19.18 4.34
N ILE A 6 -3.08 18.51 4.65
CA ILE A 6 -4.22 19.09 5.36
C ILE A 6 -3.80 19.36 6.81
N PRO A 7 -4.01 20.57 7.35
CA PRO A 7 -3.64 20.88 8.72
C PRO A 7 -4.23 19.89 9.73
N GLY A 8 -3.38 19.37 10.62
CA GLY A 8 -3.76 18.39 11.63
C GLY A 8 -3.81 16.94 11.13
N ALA A 9 -3.56 16.68 9.84
CA ALA A 9 -3.47 15.31 9.34
C ALA A 9 -2.22 14.59 9.87
N ILE A 10 -2.35 13.28 10.06
CA ILE A 10 -1.25 12.39 10.45
C ILE A 10 -0.79 11.66 9.18
N SER A 11 0.53 11.69 8.92
CA SER A 11 1.13 10.94 7.81
C SER A 11 1.15 9.45 8.15
N CYS A 12 0.37 8.66 7.42
CA CYS A 12 0.31 7.21 7.56
C CYS A 12 0.35 6.57 6.16
N PRO A 13 1.39 5.81 5.84
CA PRO A 13 1.42 5.03 4.61
C PRO A 13 0.20 4.11 4.47
N GLY A 14 -0.32 3.95 3.25
CA GLY A 14 -1.55 3.19 3.03
C GLY A 14 -1.48 1.74 3.52
N GLY A 15 -0.31 1.09 3.38
CA GLY A 15 -0.07 -0.26 3.87
C GLY A 15 -0.11 -0.39 5.40
N ASP A 16 0.23 0.68 6.11
CA ASP A 16 0.29 0.72 7.58
C ASP A 16 -1.07 1.05 8.25
N LEU A 17 -2.07 1.50 7.50
CA LEU A 17 -3.33 1.99 8.06
C LEU A 17 -4.01 0.98 8.98
N VAL A 18 -4.23 -0.24 8.52
CA VAL A 18 -4.90 -1.30 9.31
C VAL A 18 -4.05 -1.69 10.52
N TYR A 19 -2.74 -1.75 10.33
CA TYR A 19 -1.78 -2.08 11.38
C TYR A 19 -1.80 -1.06 12.52
N ARG A 20 -1.88 0.25 12.22
CA ARG A 20 -1.71 1.34 13.20
C ARG A 20 -2.98 1.98 13.69
N ILE A 21 -4.13 1.69 13.08
CA ILE A 21 -5.36 2.47 13.30
C ILE A 21 -5.84 2.49 14.74
N ASP A 22 -5.75 1.36 15.46
CA ASP A 22 -6.20 1.29 16.87
C ASP A 22 -5.35 2.17 17.81
N THR A 23 -4.08 2.41 17.45
CA THR A 23 -3.20 3.33 18.20
C THR A 23 -3.47 4.79 17.83
N LEU A 24 -3.73 5.06 16.54
CA LEU A 24 -3.98 6.40 16.03
C LEU A 24 -5.38 6.92 16.42
N VAL A 25 -6.38 6.05 16.42
CA VAL A 25 -7.77 6.38 16.69
C VAL A 25 -8.38 5.37 17.66
N PRO A 26 -8.02 5.42 18.95
CA PRO A 26 -8.48 4.45 19.93
C PRO A 26 -9.99 4.55 20.27
N ASP A 27 -10.61 5.70 20.02
CA ASP A 27 -12.04 5.90 20.27
C ASP A 27 -12.86 5.44 19.06
N PRO A 28 -13.73 4.40 19.20
CA PRO A 28 -14.48 3.81 18.10
C PRO A 28 -15.58 4.72 17.52
N VAL A 29 -15.92 5.84 18.17
CA VAL A 29 -16.92 6.80 17.66
C VAL A 29 -16.28 7.95 16.88
N THR A 30 -14.97 8.11 16.93
CA THR A 30 -14.26 9.14 16.18
C THR A 30 -14.31 8.83 14.68
N PRO A 31 -14.82 9.71 13.81
CA PRO A 31 -14.78 9.48 12.37
C PRO A 31 -13.36 9.53 11.82
N ILE A 32 -13.06 8.67 10.87
CA ILE A 32 -11.76 8.57 10.22
C ILE A 32 -11.90 9.09 8.79
N VAL A 33 -11.12 10.08 8.41
CA VAL A 33 -11.08 10.60 7.04
C VAL A 33 -9.71 10.32 6.45
N ILE A 34 -9.66 9.48 5.43
CA ILE A 34 -8.43 9.16 4.70
C ILE A 34 -8.30 10.12 3.52
N ASN A 35 -7.11 10.70 3.36
CA ASN A 35 -6.79 11.53 2.22
C ASN A 35 -5.44 11.15 1.58
N CYS A 36 -5.34 11.41 0.29
CA CYS A 36 -4.09 11.40 -0.47
C CYS A 36 -4.03 12.68 -1.32
N ALA A 37 -3.21 12.73 -2.34
CA ALA A 37 -3.18 13.88 -3.25
C ALA A 37 -4.54 14.11 -3.96
N GLY A 38 -5.30 13.05 -4.23
CA GLY A 38 -6.65 13.19 -4.81
C GLY A 38 -7.12 12.04 -5.68
N ARG A 39 -6.41 10.91 -5.64
CA ARG A 39 -6.67 9.76 -6.51
C ARG A 39 -7.12 8.51 -5.72
N SER A 40 -6.60 7.33 -6.09
CA SER A 40 -7.03 6.01 -5.62
C SER A 40 -6.53 5.65 -4.21
N ARG A 41 -5.34 6.11 -3.78
CA ARG A 41 -4.72 5.71 -2.50
C ARG A 41 -5.63 5.89 -1.28
N SER A 42 -6.35 7.01 -1.20
CA SER A 42 -7.29 7.23 -0.09
C SER A 42 -8.51 6.29 -0.15
N ILE A 43 -8.93 5.89 -1.35
CA ILE A 43 -10.04 4.94 -1.55
C ILE A 43 -9.59 3.55 -1.10
N TYR A 44 -8.42 3.07 -1.55
CA TYR A 44 -7.86 1.80 -1.10
C TYR A 44 -7.63 1.78 0.41
N GLY A 45 -7.08 2.87 0.97
CA GLY A 45 -6.85 2.96 2.41
C GLY A 45 -8.14 2.93 3.23
N ALA A 46 -9.16 3.70 2.83
CA ALA A 46 -10.47 3.69 3.50
C ALA A 46 -11.14 2.30 3.38
N GLN A 47 -11.12 1.70 2.20
CA GLN A 47 -11.70 0.38 1.99
C GLN A 47 -10.95 -0.71 2.76
N SER A 48 -9.62 -0.60 2.90
CA SER A 48 -8.83 -1.53 3.72
C SER A 48 -9.27 -1.52 5.19
N LEU A 49 -9.52 -0.33 5.75
CA LEU A 49 -10.05 -0.21 7.11
C LEU A 49 -11.44 -0.83 7.25
N ILE A 50 -12.33 -0.58 6.29
CA ILE A 50 -13.68 -1.16 6.27
C ILE A 50 -13.61 -2.68 6.19
N ASN A 51 -12.81 -3.22 5.28
CA ASN A 51 -12.63 -4.66 5.07
C ASN A 51 -12.03 -5.35 6.31
N ALA A 52 -11.15 -4.65 7.04
CA ALA A 52 -10.59 -5.12 8.32
C ALA A 52 -11.56 -5.03 9.50
N GLY A 53 -12.78 -4.56 9.28
CA GLY A 53 -13.83 -4.48 10.31
C GLY A 53 -13.57 -3.42 11.37
N ILE A 54 -13.09 -2.23 10.96
CA ILE A 54 -12.99 -1.06 11.85
C ILE A 54 -14.39 -0.58 12.17
N SER A 55 -14.66 -0.32 13.46
CA SER A 55 -15.99 0.10 13.93
C SER A 55 -16.31 1.56 13.63
N ASN A 56 -15.27 2.37 13.44
CA ASN A 56 -15.39 3.80 13.14
C ASN A 56 -16.08 4.04 11.79
N CYS A 57 -16.76 5.16 11.64
CA CYS A 57 -17.17 5.66 10.33
C CYS A 57 -15.92 6.06 9.54
N VAL A 58 -15.68 5.43 8.40
CA VAL A 58 -14.50 5.67 7.55
C VAL A 58 -14.92 6.35 6.26
N TYR A 59 -14.21 7.41 5.90
CA TYR A 59 -14.45 8.20 4.70
C TYR A 59 -13.15 8.36 3.90
N SER A 60 -13.27 8.50 2.59
CA SER A 60 -12.22 8.99 1.71
C SER A 60 -12.54 10.43 1.32
N LEU A 61 -11.60 11.35 1.48
CA LEU A 61 -11.78 12.75 1.10
C LEU A 61 -11.83 12.87 -0.42
N GLU A 62 -12.93 13.41 -0.93
CA GLU A 62 -13.12 13.64 -2.36
C GLU A 62 -12.02 14.55 -2.92
N LYS A 63 -11.33 14.07 -3.96
CA LYS A 63 -10.17 14.74 -4.58
C LYS A 63 -9.03 15.09 -3.61
N GLY A 64 -9.02 14.52 -2.41
CA GLY A 64 -7.92 14.59 -1.45
C GLY A 64 -7.41 16.01 -1.17
N THR A 65 -6.09 16.17 -1.09
CA THR A 65 -5.43 17.46 -0.82
C THR A 65 -5.72 18.49 -1.91
N VAL A 66 -5.84 18.08 -3.18
CA VAL A 66 -6.20 18.98 -4.29
C VAL A 66 -7.63 19.50 -4.13
N GLY A 67 -8.59 18.65 -3.77
CA GLY A 67 -9.97 19.05 -3.51
C GLY A 67 -10.09 20.03 -2.35
N TRP A 68 -9.34 19.78 -1.26
CA TRP A 68 -9.24 20.67 -0.12
C TRP A 68 -8.75 22.07 -0.50
N TRP A 69 -7.65 22.15 -1.25
CA TRP A 69 -7.10 23.39 -1.76
C TRP A 69 -8.07 24.13 -2.69
N ARG A 70 -8.71 23.42 -3.62
CA ARG A 70 -9.70 24.01 -4.54
C ARG A 70 -10.95 24.56 -3.83
N ALA A 71 -11.30 23.99 -2.69
CA ALA A 71 -12.36 24.53 -1.84
C ALA A 71 -11.94 25.81 -1.09
N GLY A 72 -10.72 26.30 -1.29
CA GLY A 72 -10.20 27.54 -0.68
C GLY A 72 -9.63 27.34 0.73
N HIS A 73 -9.40 26.09 1.15
CA HIS A 73 -8.82 25.80 2.46
C HIS A 73 -7.29 25.87 2.42
N ALA A 74 -6.69 26.35 3.51
CA ALA A 74 -5.24 26.41 3.66
C ALA A 74 -4.64 25.01 3.78
N LEU A 75 -3.43 24.85 3.24
CA LEU A 75 -2.55 23.68 3.41
C LEU A 75 -1.41 24.02 4.36
N ALA A 76 -0.95 23.03 5.09
CA ALA A 76 0.30 23.07 5.84
C ALA A 76 1.45 22.48 5.02
N GLN A 77 2.68 22.89 5.34
CA GLN A 77 3.92 22.40 4.74
C GLN A 77 4.91 21.96 5.83
N GLY A 78 5.87 21.15 5.44
CA GLY A 78 6.93 20.66 6.33
C GLY A 78 6.56 19.37 7.06
N ALA A 79 7.36 19.03 8.06
CA ALA A 79 7.15 17.82 8.84
C ALA A 79 5.90 17.97 9.72
N GLY A 80 5.03 16.97 9.67
CA GLY A 80 3.88 16.84 10.56
C GLY A 80 3.93 15.50 11.30
N PRO A 81 2.92 15.20 12.14
CA PRO A 81 2.86 13.95 12.89
C PRO A 81 2.93 12.74 11.96
N ARG A 82 3.73 11.73 12.32
CA ARG A 82 3.86 10.48 11.59
C ARG A 82 3.30 9.32 12.39
N ALA A 83 2.59 8.41 11.73
CA ALA A 83 1.93 7.28 12.39
C ALA A 83 2.90 6.35 13.13
N HIS A 84 4.12 6.13 12.61
CA HIS A 84 5.12 5.28 13.26
C HIS A 84 5.67 5.86 14.58
N GLU A 85 5.52 7.17 14.83
CA GLU A 85 5.91 7.82 16.07
C GLU A 85 4.92 7.55 17.22
N ALA A 86 3.73 7.05 16.93
CA ALA A 86 2.69 6.75 17.91
C ALA A 86 2.93 5.46 18.72
N GLY A 87 4.06 4.78 18.52
CA GLY A 87 4.42 3.53 19.17
C GLY A 87 3.97 2.27 18.41
N LEU A 88 4.29 1.10 18.99
CA LEU A 88 3.95 -0.18 18.39
C LEU A 88 2.49 -0.54 18.69
N PRO A 89 1.71 -0.94 17.68
CA PRO A 89 0.32 -1.32 17.86
C PRO A 89 0.16 -2.67 18.58
N ALA A 90 -0.99 -2.86 19.23
CA ALA A 90 -1.44 -4.16 19.69
C ALA A 90 -2.09 -4.91 18.51
N THR A 91 -1.40 -5.89 17.93
CA THR A 91 -1.74 -6.47 16.63
C THR A 91 -2.76 -7.61 16.64
N GLY A 92 -3.00 -8.32 17.74
CA GLY A 92 -3.77 -9.57 17.75
C GLY A 92 -5.11 -9.53 17.01
N LYS A 93 -5.98 -8.55 17.34
CA LYS A 93 -7.28 -8.41 16.68
C LYS A 93 -7.14 -8.08 15.19
N ARG A 94 -6.16 -7.26 14.82
CA ARG A 94 -5.93 -6.85 13.42
C ARG A 94 -5.29 -7.97 12.61
N ARG A 95 -4.40 -8.75 13.21
CA ARG A 95 -3.81 -9.95 12.61
C ARG A 95 -4.91 -10.95 12.22
N ASP A 96 -5.80 -11.29 13.15
CA ASP A 96 -6.92 -12.19 12.87
C ASP A 96 -7.83 -11.67 11.75
N ALA A 97 -8.13 -10.37 11.73
CA ALA A 97 -8.99 -9.77 10.72
C ALA A 97 -8.31 -9.77 9.33
N ALA A 98 -7.06 -9.35 9.24
CA ALA A 98 -6.27 -9.33 8.02
C ALA A 98 -6.13 -10.74 7.42
N ARG A 99 -5.78 -11.71 8.27
CA ARG A 99 -5.66 -13.12 7.85
C ARG A 99 -6.99 -13.67 7.31
N ARG A 100 -8.10 -13.49 8.04
CA ARG A 100 -9.42 -13.95 7.54
C ARG A 100 -9.76 -13.32 6.20
N LEU A 101 -9.51 -12.03 6.02
CA LEU A 101 -9.75 -11.32 4.77
C LEU A 101 -8.91 -11.91 3.64
N ALA A 102 -7.61 -12.07 3.84
CA ALA A 102 -6.70 -12.61 2.83
C ALA A 102 -7.12 -14.00 2.37
N LEU A 103 -7.44 -14.89 3.32
CA LEU A 103 -7.93 -16.25 3.02
C LEU A 103 -9.28 -16.23 2.28
N ALA A 104 -10.20 -15.35 2.68
CA ALA A 104 -11.50 -15.19 2.02
C ALA A 104 -11.34 -14.69 0.57
N CYS A 105 -10.32 -13.86 0.28
CA CYS A 105 -9.96 -13.44 -1.08
C CYS A 105 -9.18 -14.51 -1.88
N GLY A 106 -8.85 -15.66 -1.26
CA GLY A 106 -8.15 -16.76 -1.91
C GLY A 106 -6.63 -16.66 -1.87
N ALA A 107 -6.05 -15.85 -1.00
CA ALA A 107 -4.62 -15.90 -0.71
C ALA A 107 -4.29 -17.12 0.17
N HIS A 108 -3.01 -17.54 0.20
CA HIS A 108 -2.57 -18.71 0.93
C HIS A 108 -1.67 -18.34 2.09
N ALA A 109 -1.90 -18.90 3.27
CA ALA A 109 -0.93 -18.87 4.36
C ALA A 109 0.06 -20.02 4.16
N ILE A 110 1.35 -19.73 4.13
CA ILE A 110 2.42 -20.73 3.94
C ILE A 110 3.38 -20.74 5.11
N ASP A 111 4.02 -21.87 5.34
CA ASP A 111 5.09 -22.05 6.30
C ASP A 111 6.48 -21.92 5.64
N ARG A 112 7.53 -21.99 6.46
CA ARG A 112 8.93 -21.90 6.01
C ARG A 112 9.32 -23.05 5.09
N ASP A 113 8.75 -24.24 5.26
CA ASP A 113 9.08 -25.42 4.45
C ASP A 113 8.50 -25.26 3.03
N ILE A 114 7.29 -24.75 2.91
CA ILE A 114 6.67 -24.42 1.60
C ILE A 114 7.49 -23.33 0.90
N LEU A 115 7.87 -22.25 1.60
CA LEU A 115 8.69 -21.20 1.02
C LEU A 115 10.05 -21.73 0.55
N LYS A 116 10.70 -22.55 1.37
CA LYS A 116 11.96 -23.19 1.00
C LYS A 116 11.81 -24.07 -0.25
N HIS A 117 10.73 -24.83 -0.33
CA HIS A 117 10.43 -25.64 -1.51
C HIS A 117 10.24 -24.74 -2.75
N TRP A 118 9.48 -23.68 -2.65
CA TRP A 118 9.26 -22.75 -3.76
C TRP A 118 10.52 -22.02 -4.21
N ARG A 119 11.42 -21.69 -3.29
CA ARG A 119 12.76 -21.15 -3.63
C ARG A 119 13.59 -22.17 -4.43
N GLY A 120 13.49 -23.45 -4.10
CA GLY A 120 14.16 -24.51 -4.87
C GLY A 120 13.63 -24.71 -6.29
N GLU A 121 12.41 -24.26 -6.57
CA GLU A 121 11.76 -24.33 -7.88
C GLU A 121 11.86 -23.02 -8.68
N ALA A 122 12.51 -21.97 -8.16
CA ALA A 122 12.51 -20.63 -8.75
C ALA A 122 13.13 -20.55 -10.15
N GLU A 123 13.96 -21.52 -10.53
CA GLU A 123 14.46 -21.65 -11.92
C GLU A 123 13.35 -22.00 -12.93
N ASN A 124 12.27 -22.65 -12.48
CA ASN A 124 11.19 -23.13 -13.34
C ASN A 124 9.90 -22.32 -13.18
N ILE A 125 9.66 -21.76 -11.99
CA ILE A 125 8.47 -21.01 -11.67
C ILE A 125 8.90 -19.71 -10.99
N SER A 126 8.60 -18.57 -11.62
CA SER A 126 8.93 -17.26 -11.06
C SER A 126 8.40 -17.10 -9.63
N LEU A 127 9.27 -16.68 -8.73
CA LEU A 127 8.96 -16.39 -7.34
C LEU A 127 9.30 -14.93 -7.05
N HIS A 128 8.27 -14.14 -6.70
CA HIS A 128 8.40 -12.77 -6.21
C HIS A 128 8.29 -12.82 -4.69
N LEU A 129 9.38 -12.50 -4.00
CA LEU A 129 9.43 -12.41 -2.55
C LEU A 129 9.48 -10.93 -2.18
N LEU A 130 8.39 -10.40 -1.63
CA LEU A 130 8.17 -8.98 -1.46
C LEU A 130 7.97 -8.64 0.03
N ASP A 131 8.81 -7.77 0.56
CA ASP A 131 8.67 -7.22 1.90
C ASP A 131 7.78 -5.96 1.85
N VAL A 132 6.62 -6.02 2.48
CA VAL A 132 5.60 -4.96 2.41
C VAL A 132 5.69 -3.94 3.54
N ARG A 133 6.72 -4.02 4.37
CA ARG A 133 6.99 -3.08 5.45
C ARG A 133 7.47 -1.72 4.90
N LEU A 134 7.74 -0.80 5.81
CA LEU A 134 8.34 0.48 5.43
C LEU A 134 9.78 0.29 4.93
N PRO A 135 10.27 1.13 4.02
CA PRO A 135 11.65 1.03 3.53
C PRO A 135 12.69 1.01 4.67
N GLU A 136 12.48 1.83 5.69
CA GLU A 136 13.39 1.91 6.84
C GLU A 136 13.40 0.61 7.67
N GLU A 137 12.27 -0.10 7.75
CA GLU A 137 12.17 -1.40 8.42
C GLU A 137 12.88 -2.49 7.59
N TYR A 138 12.72 -2.45 6.27
CA TYR A 138 13.43 -3.33 5.34
C TYR A 138 14.95 -3.13 5.42
N GLU A 139 15.43 -1.88 5.38
CA GLU A 139 16.86 -1.56 5.46
C GLU A 139 17.49 -1.99 6.79
N ALA A 140 16.74 -1.89 7.89
CA ALA A 140 17.20 -2.32 9.21
C ALA A 140 17.39 -3.84 9.30
N GLY A 141 16.64 -4.60 8.51
CA GLY A 141 16.81 -6.05 8.40
C GLY A 141 15.67 -6.70 7.62
N HIS A 142 16.02 -7.53 6.66
CA HIS A 142 15.06 -8.25 5.80
C HIS A 142 15.53 -9.67 5.50
N THR A 143 14.67 -10.46 4.89
CA THR A 143 14.95 -11.81 4.47
C THR A 143 15.71 -11.82 3.14
N PHE A 144 16.76 -12.65 3.04
CA PHE A 144 17.56 -12.82 1.83
C PHE A 144 16.71 -13.00 0.57
N GLY A 145 17.00 -12.18 -0.42
CA GLY A 145 16.32 -12.22 -1.72
C GLY A 145 14.91 -11.63 -1.70
N ALA A 146 14.48 -11.00 -0.61
CA ALA A 146 13.27 -10.20 -0.61
C ALA A 146 13.54 -8.84 -1.26
N VAL A 147 12.52 -8.29 -1.91
CA VAL A 147 12.53 -6.95 -2.51
C VAL A 147 11.62 -6.05 -1.70
N SER A 148 12.07 -4.83 -1.39
CA SER A 148 11.24 -3.83 -0.72
C SER A 148 10.09 -3.41 -1.63
N ALA A 149 8.87 -3.64 -1.17
CA ALA A 149 7.63 -3.35 -1.89
C ALA A 149 6.56 -2.83 -0.91
N PRO A 150 6.69 -1.59 -0.40
CA PRO A 150 5.78 -1.05 0.61
C PRO A 150 4.31 -1.25 0.22
N GLY A 151 3.52 -1.90 1.10
CA GLY A 151 2.23 -2.49 0.75
C GLY A 151 1.24 -1.56 0.07
N GLY A 152 1.25 -0.26 0.41
CA GLY A 152 0.39 0.72 -0.25
C GLY A 152 0.80 1.00 -1.70
N GLN A 153 2.10 1.06 -1.99
CA GLN A 153 2.64 1.26 -3.33
C GLN A 153 2.48 -0.02 -4.17
N LEU A 154 2.79 -1.18 -3.58
CA LEU A 154 2.59 -2.48 -4.24
C LEU A 154 1.15 -2.67 -4.74
N VAL A 155 0.15 -2.28 -3.96
CA VAL A 155 -1.27 -2.39 -4.37
C VAL A 155 -1.61 -1.39 -5.49
N GLU A 156 -1.04 -0.19 -5.47
CA GLU A 156 -1.31 0.85 -6.46
C GLU A 156 -0.63 0.56 -7.80
N CYS A 157 0.62 0.08 -7.78
CA CYS A 157 1.48 -0.10 -8.95
C CYS A 157 2.09 -1.51 -8.96
N SER A 158 1.25 -2.55 -8.83
CA SER A 158 1.72 -3.94 -8.67
C SER A 158 2.62 -4.43 -9.81
N ASP A 159 2.46 -3.88 -11.00
CA ASP A 159 3.24 -4.25 -12.18
C ASP A 159 4.73 -3.84 -12.07
N ASP A 160 5.08 -2.89 -11.18
CA ASP A 160 6.47 -2.46 -10.95
C ASP A 160 7.28 -3.54 -10.20
N TRP A 161 6.61 -4.36 -9.39
CA TRP A 161 7.24 -5.44 -8.61
C TRP A 161 6.96 -6.83 -9.16
N ILE A 162 5.80 -7.04 -9.82
CA ILE A 162 5.35 -8.36 -10.25
C ILE A 162 5.31 -8.41 -11.78
N GLY A 163 6.44 -8.73 -12.38
CA GLY A 163 6.60 -8.79 -13.84
C GLY A 163 5.82 -9.93 -14.50
N LEU A 164 5.38 -10.95 -13.76
CA LEU A 164 4.66 -12.11 -14.29
C LEU A 164 3.43 -12.46 -13.44
N ARG A 165 2.25 -12.20 -13.95
CA ARG A 165 0.97 -12.45 -13.24
C ARG A 165 0.74 -13.89 -12.81
N GLY A 166 1.26 -14.86 -13.54
CA GLY A 166 1.18 -16.30 -13.21
C GLY A 166 2.26 -16.78 -12.24
N GLY A 167 3.23 -15.94 -11.89
CA GLY A 167 4.28 -16.26 -10.92
C GLY A 167 3.74 -16.38 -9.49
N ARG A 168 4.52 -17.03 -8.64
CA ARG A 168 4.23 -17.07 -7.19
C ARG A 168 4.64 -15.74 -6.57
N VAL A 169 3.76 -15.17 -5.75
CA VAL A 169 4.01 -13.95 -4.99
C VAL A 169 3.92 -14.28 -3.51
N VAL A 170 4.98 -14.06 -2.76
CA VAL A 170 5.01 -14.24 -1.30
C VAL A 170 5.26 -12.89 -0.65
N LEU A 171 4.32 -12.47 0.20
CA LEU A 171 4.39 -11.21 0.92
C LEU A 171 4.91 -11.44 2.33
N LEU A 172 5.88 -10.62 2.74
CA LEU A 172 6.54 -10.68 4.04
C LEU A 172 6.23 -9.44 4.87
N ASP A 173 6.02 -9.64 6.15
CA ASP A 173 5.98 -8.63 7.20
C ASP A 173 6.49 -9.25 8.52
N ASP A 174 6.50 -8.49 9.60
CA ASP A 174 6.85 -8.91 10.96
C ASP A 174 5.68 -8.75 11.96
N ASP A 175 4.53 -8.32 11.48
CA ASP A 175 3.36 -8.02 12.31
C ASP A 175 2.14 -8.92 12.02
N GLY A 176 2.13 -9.64 10.88
CA GLY A 176 1.04 -10.48 10.44
C GLY A 176 -0.23 -9.72 10.06
N VAL A 177 -0.12 -8.43 9.74
CA VAL A 177 -1.23 -7.57 9.32
C VAL A 177 -1.03 -7.02 7.91
N ARG A 178 0.14 -6.44 7.65
CA ARG A 178 0.44 -5.74 6.39
C ARG A 178 0.49 -6.69 5.20
N ALA A 179 1.18 -7.84 5.35
CA ALA A 179 1.28 -8.83 4.27
C ALA A 179 -0.09 -9.47 3.94
N PRO A 180 -0.89 -9.96 4.89
CA PRO A 180 -2.24 -10.44 4.59
C PRO A 180 -3.15 -9.37 3.96
N MET A 181 -3.07 -8.12 4.43
CA MET A 181 -3.87 -7.03 3.85
C MET A 181 -3.48 -6.77 2.38
N ALA A 182 -2.20 -6.68 2.07
CA ALA A 182 -1.71 -6.53 0.70
C ALA A 182 -2.06 -7.76 -0.16
N ALA A 183 -1.95 -8.97 0.38
CA ALA A 183 -2.35 -10.21 -0.29
C ALA A 183 -3.83 -10.20 -0.69
N SER A 184 -4.70 -9.70 0.18
CA SER A 184 -6.13 -9.59 -0.12
C SER A 184 -6.40 -8.70 -1.34
N TRP A 185 -5.66 -7.60 -1.48
CA TRP A 185 -5.77 -6.70 -2.62
C TRP A 185 -5.19 -7.31 -3.90
N LEU A 186 -4.01 -7.91 -3.85
CA LEU A 186 -3.42 -8.57 -5.03
C LEU A 186 -4.34 -9.66 -5.58
N ARG A 187 -4.99 -10.43 -4.71
CA ARG A 187 -6.02 -11.41 -5.14
C ARG A 187 -7.18 -10.75 -5.87
N GLN A 188 -7.69 -9.62 -5.37
CA GLN A 188 -8.76 -8.86 -6.00
C GLN A 188 -8.30 -8.19 -7.31
N LEU A 189 -7.01 -7.88 -7.46
CA LEU A 189 -6.40 -7.38 -8.70
C LEU A 189 -6.14 -8.50 -9.74
N GLY A 190 -6.45 -9.78 -9.41
CA GLY A 190 -6.37 -10.90 -10.34
C GLY A 190 -5.05 -11.68 -10.33
N TYR A 191 -4.19 -11.47 -9.34
CA TYR A 191 -3.01 -12.32 -9.13
C TYR A 191 -3.46 -13.65 -8.49
N GLU A 192 -3.18 -14.79 -9.15
CA GLU A 192 -3.72 -16.09 -8.73
C GLU A 192 -2.92 -16.77 -7.61
N ASN A 193 -1.60 -16.63 -7.63
CA ASN A 193 -0.67 -17.36 -6.75
C ASN A 193 -0.08 -16.43 -5.68
N VAL A 194 -0.92 -15.88 -4.80
CA VAL A 194 -0.52 -14.96 -3.73
C VAL A 194 -0.51 -15.67 -2.39
N ALA A 195 0.59 -15.57 -1.68
CA ALA A 195 0.78 -16.14 -0.35
C ALA A 195 1.37 -15.10 0.63
N PHE A 196 1.24 -15.39 1.91
CA PHE A 196 1.87 -14.68 3.02
C PHE A 196 2.30 -15.70 4.09
N MET A 197 3.22 -15.31 4.99
CA MET A 197 3.70 -16.23 6.03
C MET A 197 2.59 -16.51 7.06
N ALA A 198 2.46 -17.77 7.46
CA ALA A 198 1.53 -18.16 8.52
C ALA A 198 1.98 -17.60 9.89
N ASP A 199 1.04 -17.46 10.84
CA ASP A 199 1.34 -16.96 12.18
C ASP A 199 2.41 -17.83 12.86
N GLY A 200 3.43 -17.18 13.42
CA GLY A 200 4.58 -17.86 14.04
C GLY A 200 5.64 -18.34 13.05
N GLU A 201 5.44 -18.10 11.76
CA GLU A 201 6.37 -18.45 10.69
C GLU A 201 7.10 -17.23 10.12
N GLU A 202 7.03 -16.09 10.82
CA GLU A 202 7.77 -14.87 10.45
C GLU A 202 9.26 -15.20 10.31
N LEU A 203 9.87 -14.67 9.24
CA LEU A 203 11.26 -14.95 8.93
C LEU A 203 12.17 -13.99 9.71
N GLU A 204 13.20 -14.54 10.33
CA GLU A 204 14.24 -13.70 10.93
C GLU A 204 15.02 -12.99 9.83
N PRO A 205 15.36 -11.72 10.01
CA PRO A 205 16.20 -10.99 9.07
C PRO A 205 17.59 -11.64 8.96
N ASP A 206 18.06 -11.86 7.76
CA ASP A 206 19.39 -12.41 7.45
C ASP A 206 20.21 -11.51 6.50
N GLU A 207 19.61 -10.39 6.07
CA GLU A 207 20.27 -9.32 5.33
C GLU A 207 19.92 -7.94 5.90
N THR A 208 20.77 -6.95 5.61
CA THR A 208 20.59 -5.55 5.97
C THR A 208 21.02 -4.63 4.83
N GLY A 209 20.43 -3.43 4.77
CA GLY A 209 20.74 -2.43 3.74
C GLY A 209 19.92 -2.65 2.47
N LEU A 210 20.24 -1.89 1.44
CA LEU A 210 19.61 -2.03 0.12
C LEU A 210 20.37 -3.06 -0.72
N PRO A 211 19.71 -3.79 -1.62
CA PRO A 211 20.38 -4.67 -2.58
C PRO A 211 21.45 -3.92 -3.36
N ALA A 212 22.62 -4.51 -3.54
CA ALA A 212 23.71 -3.90 -4.30
C ALA A 212 23.26 -3.68 -5.76
N GLY A 213 22.98 -2.42 -6.12
CA GLY A 213 22.62 -2.01 -7.48
C GLY A 213 21.28 -1.27 -7.64
N GLU A 214 20.42 -1.26 -6.63
CA GLU A 214 19.17 -0.51 -6.66
C GLU A 214 19.15 0.53 -5.53
N VAL A 215 19.83 1.64 -5.74
CA VAL A 215 19.65 2.83 -4.91
C VAL A 215 18.42 3.56 -5.43
N HIS A 216 17.25 3.22 -4.95
CA HIS A 216 16.15 4.15 -4.96
C HIS A 216 16.38 5.13 -3.81
N GLU A 217 17.10 6.21 -4.10
CA GLU A 217 17.16 7.36 -3.20
C GLU A 217 15.71 7.80 -2.89
N PRO A 218 15.34 7.96 -1.60
CA PRO A 218 14.06 8.55 -1.25
C PRO A 218 13.99 9.98 -1.82
N GLY A 219 13.44 10.14 -3.00
CA GLY A 219 13.32 11.42 -3.71
C GLY A 219 13.79 11.42 -5.16
N GLU A 220 14.52 10.40 -5.66
CA GLU A 220 15.01 10.40 -7.04
C GLU A 220 14.42 9.34 -7.97
N SER A 221 13.81 8.29 -7.48
CA SER A 221 12.97 7.39 -8.29
C SER A 221 12.35 6.30 -7.41
N GLY A 222 11.32 6.63 -6.65
CA GLY A 222 10.26 5.65 -6.51
C GLY A 222 9.71 5.37 -7.91
N PRO A 223 8.89 4.33 -8.15
CA PRO A 223 8.19 4.24 -9.41
C PRO A 223 7.64 5.63 -9.66
N GLU A 224 8.22 6.28 -10.63
CA GLU A 224 7.88 7.64 -10.93
C GLU A 224 6.36 7.59 -11.11
N ASP A 225 5.64 8.12 -10.15
CA ASP A 225 4.47 8.86 -10.53
C ASP A 225 5.05 9.90 -11.51
N ALA A 226 5.32 9.44 -12.73
CA ALA A 226 6.07 10.13 -13.79
C ALA A 226 5.40 11.44 -14.20
N TYR A 227 4.49 11.89 -13.37
CA TYR A 227 3.59 12.99 -13.60
C TYR A 227 3.75 14.16 -12.61
N TYR A 228 4.75 14.13 -11.74
CA TYR A 228 5.11 15.35 -11.04
C TYR A 228 6.28 15.98 -11.76
N PRO A 229 6.02 16.94 -12.70
CA PRO A 229 7.09 17.76 -13.22
C PRO A 229 7.79 18.44 -12.03
N ASP A 230 9.08 18.71 -12.14
CA ASP A 230 9.82 19.52 -11.19
C ASP A 230 9.18 20.93 -11.13
N CYS A 231 8.12 21.02 -10.33
CA CYS A 231 7.39 22.27 -10.17
C CYS A 231 8.15 23.15 -9.20
N ALA A 232 8.43 24.38 -9.60
CA ALA A 232 9.18 25.34 -8.79
C ALA A 232 8.37 25.84 -7.60
N THR A 233 7.03 25.78 -7.69
CA THR A 233 6.13 26.30 -6.66
C THR A 233 5.09 25.26 -6.24
N LEU A 234 4.56 25.39 -5.01
CA LEU A 234 3.46 24.56 -4.52
C LEU A 234 2.20 24.70 -5.39
N GLU A 235 1.95 25.90 -5.92
CA GLU A 235 0.78 26.13 -6.79
C GLU A 235 0.88 25.36 -8.10
N GLU A 236 2.06 25.32 -8.70
CA GLU A 236 2.33 24.52 -9.91
C GLU A 236 2.16 23.02 -9.61
N ASP A 237 2.67 22.52 -8.49
CA ASP A 237 2.47 21.14 -8.04
C ASP A 237 0.99 20.78 -7.91
N LEU A 238 0.20 21.66 -7.28
CA LEU A 238 -1.22 21.44 -7.07
C LEU A 238 -2.01 21.48 -8.37
N LEU A 239 -1.65 22.36 -9.31
CA LEU A 239 -2.26 22.43 -10.64
C LEU A 239 -1.91 21.18 -11.48
N ALA A 240 -0.67 20.72 -11.44
CA ALA A 240 -0.24 19.50 -12.11
C ALA A 240 -0.97 18.27 -11.53
N SER A 241 -1.06 18.19 -10.20
CA SER A 241 -1.82 17.12 -9.51
C SER A 241 -3.30 17.16 -9.86
N GLU A 242 -3.90 18.33 -9.98
CA GLU A 242 -5.30 18.46 -10.40
C GLU A 242 -5.50 17.98 -11.83
N HIS A 243 -4.64 18.38 -12.76
CA HIS A 243 -4.71 17.94 -14.15
C HIS A 243 -4.65 16.43 -14.24
N TYR A 244 -3.68 15.81 -13.55
CA TYR A 244 -3.54 14.37 -13.47
C TYR A 244 -4.80 13.67 -12.90
N VAL A 245 -5.36 14.16 -11.80
CA VAL A 245 -6.59 13.61 -11.20
C VAL A 245 -7.75 13.68 -12.19
N LEU A 246 -7.92 14.81 -12.89
CA LEU A 246 -8.99 15.00 -13.86
C LEU A 246 -8.85 14.05 -15.06
N GLU A 247 -7.65 13.82 -15.56
CA GLU A 247 -7.40 12.87 -16.64
C GLU A 247 -7.72 11.43 -16.17
N GLN A 248 -7.30 11.04 -14.98
CA GLN A 248 -7.57 9.71 -14.44
C GLN A 248 -9.06 9.43 -14.22
N ILE A 249 -9.84 10.43 -13.81
CA ILE A 249 -11.30 10.28 -13.66
C ILE A 249 -11.99 10.00 -15.01
N LYS A 250 -11.43 10.47 -16.10
CA LYS A 250 -11.97 10.25 -17.46
C LYS A 250 -11.63 8.86 -18.04
N LEU A 251 -10.59 8.20 -17.56
CA LEU A 251 -10.13 6.91 -18.09
C LEU A 251 -11.22 5.82 -18.16
N PRO A 252 -12.06 5.59 -17.14
CA PRO A 252 -13.11 4.57 -17.23
C PRO A 252 -14.15 4.83 -18.33
N GLU A 253 -14.43 6.11 -18.60
CA GLU A 253 -15.34 6.49 -19.70
C GLU A 253 -14.66 6.30 -21.06
N GLN A 254 -13.38 6.64 -21.17
CA GLN A 254 -12.59 6.43 -22.36
C GLN A 254 -12.49 4.94 -22.70
N VAL A 255 -12.14 4.10 -21.72
CA VAL A 255 -12.07 2.63 -21.90
C VAL A 255 -13.41 2.05 -22.38
N ARG A 256 -14.53 2.49 -21.79
CA ARG A 256 -15.86 2.07 -22.25
C ARG A 256 -16.15 2.50 -23.69
N ARG A 257 -15.77 3.71 -24.06
CA ARG A 257 -15.98 4.25 -25.42
C ARG A 257 -15.11 3.55 -26.44
N ASP A 258 -13.86 3.27 -26.11
CA ASP A 258 -12.90 2.64 -27.04
C ASP A 258 -13.23 1.15 -27.28
N GLY A 259 -13.95 0.51 -26.37
CA GLY A 259 -14.44 -0.88 -26.52
C GLY A 259 -13.36 -1.95 -26.64
N LEU A 260 -12.12 -1.60 -26.35
CA LEU A 260 -10.95 -2.50 -26.50
C LEU A 260 -10.82 -3.48 -25.33
N VAL A 261 -11.45 -3.19 -24.20
CA VAL A 261 -11.39 -4.00 -22.99
C VAL A 261 -12.80 -4.16 -22.43
N SER A 262 -13.21 -5.39 -22.13
CA SER A 262 -14.45 -5.68 -21.40
C SER A 262 -14.11 -6.07 -19.97
N PHE A 263 -14.59 -5.29 -19.01
CA PHE A 263 -14.56 -5.67 -17.60
C PHE A 263 -15.90 -6.27 -17.25
N SER A 264 -15.94 -7.55 -16.90
CA SER A 264 -17.10 -8.14 -16.27
C SER A 264 -16.92 -8.01 -14.76
N PRO A 265 -17.85 -7.37 -14.02
CA PRO A 265 -17.84 -7.47 -12.57
C PRO A 265 -17.93 -8.95 -12.21
N HIS A 266 -17.04 -9.44 -11.38
CA HIS A 266 -17.24 -10.74 -10.77
C HIS A 266 -18.44 -10.62 -9.83
N GLU A 267 -19.49 -11.39 -10.10
CA GLU A 267 -20.65 -11.56 -9.23
C GLU A 267 -20.26 -12.21 -7.90
#